data_eeb1368bdd8220bf55ff0a3423c83ce3
#
_entry.id   eeb1368bdd8220bf55ff0a3423c83ce3
#
_cell.length_a   1.000
_cell.length_b   1.000
_cell.length_c   1.000
_cell.angle_alpha   90.00
_cell.angle_beta   90.00
_cell.angle_gamma   90.00
#
_symmetry.space_group_name_H-M   'P 1'
#
loop_
_entity.id
_entity.type
_entity.pdbx_description
1 polymer ?
#
loop_
_entity_poly.entity_id
_entity_poly.type
_entity_poly.pdbx_seq_one_letter_code
_entity_poly.pdbx_strand_id
1 'polypeptide(L)'
;MDLTFHKVTFDCMRELTIDLEKLLDMEQFQELFNVLAENGEFNFSENGLNISAKSSDNALTLQVSYETPKPTAKSEAQDFQKFIETINDDLFTDVCESLGGEQLSRIANCLNSDDIESVRSGVLRFKQEMREVLTNKINFYTECLNNLDK
;
A
#
# COMPACT_ATOMS: atom_id res chain seq x y z
N MET A 1 13.44 -7.07 -34.32
CA MET A 1 13.46 -8.29 -33.51
C MET A 1 12.07 -8.41 -32.87
N ASP A 2 11.27 -9.33 -33.37
CA ASP A 2 9.96 -9.57 -32.75
C ASP A 2 10.18 -10.39 -31.49
N LEU A 3 10.04 -9.74 -30.35
CA LEU A 3 10.08 -10.40 -29.05
C LEU A 3 8.73 -11.09 -28.81
N THR A 4 8.65 -12.35 -29.16
CA THR A 4 7.50 -13.18 -28.82
C THR A 4 7.74 -13.76 -27.43
N PHE A 5 7.01 -13.26 -26.41
CA PHE A 5 7.08 -13.77 -25.05
C PHE A 5 6.35 -15.11 -24.96
N HIS A 6 7.06 -16.21 -24.77
CA HIS A 6 6.45 -17.54 -24.73
C HIS A 6 6.01 -18.00 -23.35
N LYS A 7 6.56 -17.44 -22.27
CA LYS A 7 6.12 -17.78 -20.91
C LYS A 7 6.58 -16.77 -19.87
N VAL A 8 5.64 -16.22 -19.12
CA VAL A 8 5.89 -15.47 -17.89
C VAL A 8 5.40 -16.32 -16.72
N THR A 9 6.30 -16.75 -15.84
CA THR A 9 5.95 -17.54 -14.67
C THR A 9 6.04 -16.67 -13.42
N PHE A 10 4.93 -16.55 -12.68
CA PHE A 10 4.90 -15.90 -11.39
C PHE A 10 4.97 -16.93 -10.27
N ASP A 11 5.65 -16.61 -9.18
CA ASP A 11 5.72 -17.43 -7.96
C ASP A 11 4.35 -17.70 -7.30
N CYS A 12 3.31 -16.98 -7.74
CA CYS A 12 1.94 -17.14 -7.24
C CYS A 12 1.03 -17.97 -8.14
N MET A 13 1.53 -18.78 -9.05
CA MET A 13 0.79 -19.68 -9.94
C MET A 13 -0.25 -19.00 -10.88
N ARG A 14 -0.09 -17.74 -11.20
CA ARG A 14 -0.95 -17.08 -12.19
C ARG A 14 -0.15 -16.69 -13.43
N GLU A 15 -0.63 -17.10 -14.60
CA GLU A 15 -0.16 -16.53 -15.86
C GLU A 15 -0.79 -15.15 -16.03
N LEU A 16 0.05 -14.12 -16.06
CA LEU A 16 -0.36 -12.76 -16.36
C LEU A 16 0.38 -12.31 -17.60
N THR A 17 -0.34 -11.74 -18.56
CA THR A 17 0.28 -11.00 -19.64
C THR A 17 0.72 -9.65 -19.09
N ILE A 18 2.03 -9.42 -19.00
CA ILE A 18 2.59 -8.16 -18.52
C ILE A 18 2.99 -7.33 -19.74
N ASP A 19 2.49 -6.12 -19.76
CA ASP A 19 2.95 -5.10 -20.67
C ASP A 19 4.21 -4.46 -20.07
N LEU A 20 5.38 -4.88 -20.54
CA LEU A 20 6.66 -4.38 -20.06
C LEU A 20 6.84 -2.87 -20.32
N GLU A 21 6.22 -2.33 -21.37
CA GLU A 21 6.24 -0.90 -21.66
C GLU A 21 5.56 -0.08 -20.56
N LYS A 22 4.64 -0.68 -19.80
CA LYS A 22 3.99 -0.03 -18.65
C LYS A 22 4.73 -0.22 -17.33
N LEU A 23 5.59 -1.24 -17.24
CA LEU A 23 6.37 -1.54 -16.04
C LEU A 23 7.72 -0.84 -16.02
N LEU A 24 8.32 -0.66 -17.19
CA LEU A 24 9.61 -0.03 -17.36
C LEU A 24 9.43 1.28 -18.12
N ASP A 25 10.14 2.32 -17.71
CA ASP A 25 10.24 3.52 -18.52
C ASP A 25 11.10 3.27 -19.79
N MET A 26 11.12 4.22 -20.68
CA MET A 26 11.83 4.08 -21.96
C MET A 26 13.34 3.84 -21.78
N GLU A 27 13.95 4.46 -20.78
CA GLU A 27 15.38 4.33 -20.48
C GLU A 27 15.70 2.93 -19.95
N GLN A 28 14.89 2.45 -19.01
CA GLN A 28 15.00 1.09 -18.44
C GLN A 28 14.76 0.04 -19.52
N PHE A 29 13.85 0.28 -20.45
CA PHE A 29 13.56 -0.63 -21.55
C PHE A 29 14.73 -0.72 -22.54
N GLN A 30 15.38 0.42 -22.86
CA GLN A 30 16.59 0.44 -23.67
C GLN A 30 17.76 -0.27 -22.97
N GLU A 31 17.92 -0.06 -21.66
CA GLU A 31 18.94 -0.72 -20.87
C GLU A 31 18.75 -2.24 -20.88
N LEU A 32 17.52 -2.72 -20.72
CA LEU A 32 17.18 -4.15 -20.83
C LEU A 32 17.68 -4.75 -22.15
N PHE A 33 17.41 -4.11 -23.28
CA PHE A 33 17.83 -4.58 -24.58
C PHE A 33 19.35 -4.60 -24.76
N ASN A 34 20.02 -3.53 -24.31
CA ASN A 34 21.47 -3.41 -24.44
C ASN A 34 22.17 -4.48 -23.59
N VAL A 35 21.75 -4.66 -22.35
CA VAL A 35 22.33 -5.66 -21.45
C VAL A 35 22.06 -7.08 -21.92
N LEU A 36 20.87 -7.37 -22.43
CA LEU A 36 20.56 -8.68 -23.02
C LEU A 36 21.39 -8.97 -24.27
N ALA A 37 21.64 -7.96 -25.09
CA ALA A 37 22.46 -8.10 -26.30
C ALA A 37 23.94 -8.35 -25.96
N GLU A 38 24.45 -7.72 -24.92
CA GLU A 38 25.86 -7.80 -24.51
C GLU A 38 26.17 -9.02 -23.62
N ASN A 39 25.32 -9.29 -22.63
CA ASN A 39 25.59 -10.24 -21.56
C ASN A 39 24.69 -11.47 -21.58
N GLY A 40 23.63 -11.46 -22.37
CA GLY A 40 22.65 -12.55 -22.42
C GLY A 40 21.71 -12.62 -21.22
N GLU A 41 21.86 -11.73 -20.22
CA GLU A 41 21.02 -11.67 -19.04
C GLU A 41 20.83 -10.24 -18.55
N PHE A 42 19.68 -9.97 -17.94
CA PHE A 42 19.31 -8.71 -17.31
C PHE A 42 18.60 -8.97 -16.00
N ASN A 43 18.94 -8.20 -14.98
CA ASN A 43 18.28 -8.24 -13.68
C ASN A 43 17.90 -6.82 -13.25
N PHE A 44 16.64 -6.63 -12.88
CA PHE A 44 16.09 -5.39 -12.37
C PHE A 44 15.35 -5.65 -11.07
N SER A 45 15.54 -4.79 -10.09
CA SER A 45 14.83 -4.86 -8.81
C SER A 45 14.55 -3.47 -8.30
N GLU A 46 13.27 -3.13 -8.18
CA GLU A 46 12.82 -1.85 -7.65
C GLU A 46 11.42 -1.98 -7.02
N ASN A 47 11.23 -1.40 -5.85
CA ASN A 47 9.94 -1.35 -5.15
C ASN A 47 9.22 -2.71 -5.00
N GLY A 48 9.99 -3.79 -4.79
CA GLY A 48 9.46 -5.14 -4.65
C GLY A 48 9.23 -5.87 -5.99
N LEU A 49 9.34 -5.18 -7.12
CA LEU A 49 9.30 -5.78 -8.44
C LEU A 49 10.71 -6.29 -8.80
N ASN A 50 10.81 -7.58 -9.10
CA ASN A 50 12.03 -8.20 -9.58
C ASN A 50 11.78 -8.75 -10.98
N ILE A 51 12.60 -8.33 -11.93
CA ILE A 51 12.56 -8.80 -13.31
C ILE A 51 13.91 -9.41 -13.63
N SER A 52 13.92 -10.67 -14.04
CA SER A 52 15.09 -11.35 -14.56
C SER A 52 14.81 -11.82 -15.98
N ALA A 53 15.63 -11.42 -16.90
CA ALA A 53 15.55 -11.84 -18.30
C ALA A 53 16.84 -12.54 -18.71
N LYS A 54 16.72 -13.68 -19.39
CA LYS A 54 17.86 -14.45 -19.89
C LYS A 54 17.62 -14.84 -21.34
N SER A 55 18.59 -14.49 -22.18
CA SER A 55 18.61 -14.88 -23.59
C SER A 55 19.53 -16.09 -23.80
N SER A 56 19.04 -17.08 -24.51
CA SER A 56 19.83 -18.21 -25.04
C SER A 56 19.57 -18.33 -26.52
N ASP A 57 20.39 -19.13 -27.24
CA ASP A 57 20.45 -19.19 -28.72
C ASP A 57 19.09 -19.25 -29.44
N ASN A 58 18.04 -19.76 -28.79
CA ASN A 58 16.71 -19.88 -29.39
C ASN A 58 15.57 -19.50 -28.46
N ALA A 59 15.83 -18.93 -27.29
CA ALA A 59 14.78 -18.62 -26.33
C ALA A 59 15.12 -17.41 -25.45
N LEU A 60 14.12 -16.61 -25.18
CA LEU A 60 14.15 -15.59 -24.14
C LEU A 60 13.32 -16.08 -22.95
N THR A 61 13.93 -16.21 -21.80
CA THR A 61 13.25 -16.53 -20.56
C THR A 61 13.10 -15.24 -19.75
N LEU A 62 11.87 -14.91 -19.39
CA LEU A 62 11.55 -13.78 -18.54
C LEU A 62 10.94 -14.31 -17.24
N GLN A 63 11.51 -13.93 -16.12
CA GLN A 63 10.96 -14.15 -14.79
C GLN A 63 10.58 -12.81 -14.18
N VAL A 64 9.35 -12.68 -13.74
CA VAL A 64 8.88 -11.51 -13.01
C VAL A 64 8.31 -11.98 -11.67
N SER A 65 8.83 -11.46 -10.58
CA SER A 65 8.27 -11.68 -9.25
C SER A 65 8.00 -10.35 -8.58
N TYR A 66 6.95 -10.30 -7.78
CA TYR A 66 6.60 -9.15 -6.98
C TYR A 66 6.51 -9.55 -5.52
N GLU A 67 7.40 -9.01 -4.72
CA GLU A 67 7.33 -9.13 -3.27
C GLU A 67 6.59 -7.92 -2.72
N THR A 68 5.41 -8.15 -2.16
CA THR A 68 4.73 -7.09 -1.41
C THR A 68 5.64 -6.64 -0.28
N PRO A 69 6.03 -5.35 -0.22
CA PRO A 69 6.87 -4.86 0.87
C PRO A 69 6.22 -5.22 2.21
N LYS A 70 6.99 -5.85 3.09
CA LYS A 70 6.48 -6.11 4.45
C LYS A 70 6.17 -4.78 5.11
N PRO A 71 4.99 -4.64 5.74
CA PRO A 71 4.65 -3.42 6.45
C PRO A 71 5.70 -3.13 7.54
N THR A 72 6.10 -1.89 7.64
CA THR A 72 7.01 -1.37 8.66
C THR A 72 6.26 -0.39 9.57
N ALA A 73 6.80 -0.11 10.76
CA ALA A 73 6.24 0.90 11.64
C ALA A 73 6.04 2.24 10.91
N LYS A 74 7.02 2.65 10.13
CA LYS A 74 6.96 3.89 9.35
C LYS A 74 5.87 3.86 8.27
N SER A 75 5.73 2.75 7.54
CA SER A 75 4.68 2.63 6.50
C SER A 75 3.28 2.62 7.11
N GLU A 76 3.06 1.93 8.22
CA GLU A 76 1.79 1.94 8.95
C GLU A 76 1.42 3.34 9.46
N ALA A 77 2.39 4.08 10.01
CA ALA A 77 2.17 5.45 10.45
C ALA A 77 1.84 6.40 9.28
N GLN A 78 2.51 6.24 8.14
CA GLN A 78 2.24 7.02 6.93
C GLN A 78 0.85 6.71 6.34
N ASP A 79 0.45 5.45 6.33
CA ASP A 79 -0.88 5.05 5.86
C ASP A 79 -1.98 5.59 6.78
N PHE A 80 -1.72 5.61 8.09
CA PHE A 80 -2.63 6.25 9.04
C PHE A 80 -2.71 7.76 8.81
N GLN A 81 -1.60 8.44 8.56
CA GLN A 81 -1.61 9.86 8.23
C GLN A 81 -2.46 10.15 6.99
N LYS A 82 -2.28 9.39 5.91
CA LYS A 82 -3.13 9.50 4.71
C LYS A 82 -4.60 9.27 5.01
N PHE A 83 -4.90 8.29 5.87
CA PHE A 83 -6.28 8.04 6.32
C PHE A 83 -6.85 9.27 7.05
N ILE A 84 -6.10 9.89 7.96
CA ILE A 84 -6.53 11.11 8.68
C ILE A 84 -6.83 12.25 7.70
N GLU A 85 -6.04 12.41 6.64
CA GLU A 85 -6.25 13.43 5.61
C GLU A 85 -7.57 13.24 4.83
N THR A 86 -8.16 12.05 4.85
CA THR A 86 -9.46 11.74 4.23
C THR A 86 -10.66 12.03 5.13
N ILE A 87 -10.42 12.28 6.42
CA ILE A 87 -11.48 12.51 7.40
C ILE A 87 -11.89 13.98 7.39
N ASN A 88 -13.20 14.25 7.52
CA ASN A 88 -13.71 15.60 7.71
C ASN A 88 -13.15 16.21 9.01
N ASP A 89 -12.77 17.50 8.98
CA ASP A 89 -12.16 18.21 10.11
C ASP A 89 -13.05 18.20 11.36
N ASP A 90 -14.36 18.33 11.20
CA ASP A 90 -15.30 18.30 12.33
C ASP A 90 -15.31 16.92 13.01
N LEU A 91 -15.31 15.85 12.21
CA LEU A 91 -15.23 14.49 12.77
C LEU A 91 -13.89 14.24 13.46
N PHE A 92 -12.79 14.69 12.86
CA PHE A 92 -11.47 14.60 13.48
C PHE A 92 -11.42 15.31 14.83
N THR A 93 -11.97 16.54 14.89
CA THR A 93 -12.06 17.34 16.12
C THR A 93 -12.86 16.60 17.19
N ASP A 94 -14.05 16.09 16.83
CA ASP A 94 -14.91 15.35 17.77
C ASP A 94 -14.22 14.10 18.33
N VAL A 95 -13.47 13.37 17.51
CA VAL A 95 -12.71 12.20 17.97
C VAL A 95 -11.58 12.61 18.90
N CYS A 96 -10.86 13.69 18.60
CA CYS A 96 -9.80 14.20 19.45
C CYS A 96 -10.34 14.71 20.81
N GLU A 97 -11.46 15.39 20.82
CA GLU A 97 -12.12 15.84 22.05
C GLU A 97 -12.60 14.65 22.90
N SER A 98 -13.16 13.63 22.27
CA SER A 98 -13.62 12.41 22.94
C SER A 98 -12.46 11.63 23.58
N LEU A 99 -11.31 11.52 22.90
CA LEU A 99 -10.11 10.87 23.45
C LEU A 99 -9.50 11.63 24.62
N GLY A 100 -9.47 12.96 24.53
CA GLY A 100 -8.79 13.82 25.49
C GLY A 100 -7.26 13.80 25.37
N GLY A 101 -6.61 14.78 25.99
CA GLY A 101 -5.18 15.04 25.81
C GLY A 101 -4.27 13.88 26.21
N GLU A 102 -4.59 13.15 27.26
CA GLU A 102 -3.77 12.02 27.74
C GLU A 102 -3.77 10.87 26.72
N GLN A 103 -4.93 10.50 26.20
CA GLN A 103 -5.05 9.42 25.23
C GLN A 103 -4.43 9.82 23.87
N LEU A 104 -4.62 11.07 23.45
CA LEU A 104 -3.98 11.60 22.25
C LEU A 104 -2.45 11.56 22.36
N SER A 105 -1.89 11.92 23.52
CA SER A 105 -0.44 11.81 23.75
C SER A 105 0.06 10.37 23.69
N ARG A 106 -0.70 9.42 24.24
CA ARG A 106 -0.36 7.99 24.15
C ARG A 106 -0.40 7.49 22.71
N ILE A 107 -1.42 7.86 21.95
CA ILE A 107 -1.53 7.51 20.52
C ILE A 107 -0.37 8.10 19.74
N ALA A 108 -0.03 9.37 19.96
CA ALA A 108 1.09 10.03 19.29
C ALA A 108 2.43 9.32 19.60
N ASN A 109 2.65 8.90 20.83
CA ASN A 109 3.84 8.13 21.21
C ASN A 109 3.87 6.77 20.50
N CYS A 110 2.73 6.08 20.37
CA CYS A 110 2.64 4.83 19.63
C CYS A 110 2.96 5.02 18.15
N LEU A 111 2.43 6.08 17.51
CA LEU A 111 2.66 6.39 16.10
C LEU A 111 4.11 6.78 15.77
N ASN A 112 4.84 7.30 16.75
CA ASN A 112 6.26 7.64 16.63
C ASN A 112 7.21 6.49 17.01
N SER A 113 6.69 5.32 17.31
CA SER A 113 7.47 4.14 17.68
C SER A 113 8.08 3.48 16.42
N ASP A 114 9.27 2.91 16.59
CA ASP A 114 9.88 2.04 15.58
C ASP A 114 9.31 0.61 15.60
N ASP A 115 8.52 0.28 16.63
CA ASP A 115 7.83 -1.00 16.76
C ASP A 115 6.48 -0.98 16.06
N ILE A 116 6.31 -1.85 15.06
CA ILE A 116 5.09 -1.92 14.24
C ILE A 116 3.84 -2.23 15.06
N GLU A 117 3.95 -3.07 16.09
CA GLU A 117 2.79 -3.43 16.93
C GLU A 117 2.34 -2.26 17.80
N SER A 118 3.29 -1.44 18.26
CA SER A 118 2.97 -0.18 18.94
C SER A 118 2.22 0.79 18.02
N VAL A 119 2.70 0.96 16.79
CA VAL A 119 2.02 1.82 15.80
C VAL A 119 0.61 1.32 15.51
N ARG A 120 0.44 0.02 15.26
CA ARG A 120 -0.87 -0.61 15.03
C ARG A 120 -1.82 -0.43 16.21
N SER A 121 -1.31 -0.53 17.43
CA SER A 121 -2.09 -0.30 18.66
C SER A 121 -2.63 1.13 18.72
N GLY A 122 -1.79 2.12 18.42
CA GLY A 122 -2.20 3.53 18.38
C GLY A 122 -3.26 3.80 17.29
N VAL A 123 -3.05 3.26 16.10
CA VAL A 123 -4.00 3.35 14.98
C VAL A 123 -5.34 2.71 15.36
N LEU A 124 -5.30 1.52 15.93
CA LEU A 124 -6.50 0.79 16.36
C LEU A 124 -7.29 1.59 17.41
N ARG A 125 -6.61 2.15 18.39
CA ARG A 125 -7.26 2.95 19.44
C ARG A 125 -7.97 4.17 18.88
N PHE A 126 -7.34 4.91 17.97
CA PHE A 126 -7.97 6.05 17.29
C PHE A 126 -9.19 5.63 16.47
N LYS A 127 -9.06 4.57 15.69
CA LYS A 127 -10.18 4.06 14.86
C LYS A 127 -11.36 3.54 15.70
N GLN A 128 -11.10 2.96 16.85
CA GLN A 128 -12.15 2.54 17.80
C GLN A 128 -12.93 3.73 18.31
N GLU A 129 -12.23 4.80 18.77
CA GLU A 129 -12.88 6.00 19.24
C GLU A 129 -13.71 6.67 18.13
N MET A 130 -13.15 6.75 16.93
CA MET A 130 -13.88 7.28 15.78
C MET A 130 -15.17 6.50 15.50
N ARG A 131 -15.12 5.17 15.63
CA ARG A 131 -16.32 4.33 15.46
C ARG A 131 -17.38 4.64 16.52
N GLU A 132 -16.97 4.84 17.77
CA GLU A 132 -17.88 5.19 18.86
C GLU A 132 -18.51 6.57 18.64
N VAL A 133 -17.72 7.58 18.28
CA VAL A 133 -18.22 8.92 17.95
C VAL A 133 -19.22 8.87 16.79
N LEU A 134 -18.91 8.14 15.71
CA LEU A 134 -19.83 7.99 14.57
C LEU A 134 -21.12 7.26 14.96
N THR A 135 -21.02 6.22 15.76
CA THR A 135 -22.19 5.47 16.24
C THR A 135 -23.12 6.37 17.06
N ASN A 136 -22.54 7.16 17.96
CA ASN A 136 -23.33 8.12 18.77
C ASN A 136 -24.01 9.19 17.92
N LYS A 137 -23.32 9.73 16.90
CA LYS A 137 -23.91 10.67 15.96
C LYS A 137 -25.06 10.06 15.16
N ILE A 138 -24.88 8.84 14.65
CA ILE A 138 -25.93 8.11 13.92
C ILE A 138 -27.16 7.91 14.79
N ASN A 139 -26.98 7.47 16.03
CA ASN A 139 -28.09 7.28 16.98
C ASN A 139 -28.83 8.60 17.26
N PHE A 140 -28.07 9.67 17.52
CA PHE A 140 -28.65 10.99 17.74
C PHE A 140 -29.49 11.48 16.56
N TYR A 141 -28.95 11.40 15.34
CA TYR A 141 -29.69 11.83 14.15
C TYR A 141 -30.89 10.92 13.85
N THR A 142 -30.79 9.63 14.14
CA THR A 142 -31.91 8.70 14.01
C THR A 142 -33.06 9.07 14.96
N GLU A 143 -32.74 9.41 16.22
CA GLU A 143 -33.73 9.90 17.18
C GLU A 143 -34.39 11.23 16.75
N CYS A 144 -33.58 12.17 16.21
CA CYS A 144 -34.09 13.41 15.67
C CYS A 144 -35.08 13.17 14.51
N LEU A 145 -34.72 12.28 13.57
CA LEU A 145 -35.63 11.93 12.46
C LEU A 145 -36.93 11.30 12.96
N ASN A 146 -36.85 10.36 13.90
CA ASN A 146 -38.05 9.74 14.49
C ASN A 146 -38.98 10.73 15.22
N ASN A 147 -38.42 11.83 15.69
CA ASN A 147 -39.21 12.89 16.34
C ASN A 147 -39.84 13.86 15.36
N LEU A 148 -39.33 13.98 14.12
CA LEU A 148 -39.96 14.79 13.08
C LEU A 148 -41.23 14.16 12.52
N ASP A 149 -41.36 12.84 12.63
CA ASP A 149 -42.51 12.08 12.10
C ASP A 149 -43.66 11.95 13.12
N LYS A 150 -43.58 12.59 14.30
CA LYS A 150 -44.64 12.65 15.34
C LYS A 150 -45.40 13.96 15.30
#